data_b031463e2a5c035ce7e66ebe92eb4b32
#
_entry.id   b031463e2a5c035ce7e66ebe92eb4b32
#
_cell.length_a   1.000
_cell.length_b   1.000
_cell.length_c   1.000
_cell.angle_alpha   90.00
_cell.angle_beta   90.00
_cell.angle_gamma   90.00
#
_symmetry.space_group_name_H-M   'P 1'
#
loop_
_entity.id
_entity.type
_entity.pdbx_description
1 polymer ?
#
loop_
_entity_poly.entity_id
_entity_poly.type
_entity_poly.pdbx_seq_one_letter_code
_entity_poly.pdbx_strand_id
1 'polypeptide(L)'
;MLNSTTNTYTLKREILTFSKKISKHLSKPDRKITADMTYGMLASQSCLLTNIVDQLHENSKKVNSVERLTRHLNKGIPKDAQKSYLTFVRTMVSSNPIIHIDDSDVIKPEGRRFEALGLVRDGSKSTNTKTVYEKGYHVTEACVLTGNNHPVKHICLM
;
A
#
# COMPACT_ATOMS: atom_id res chain seq x y z
N MET A 1 27.59 -4.45 -17.75
CA MET A 1 26.42 -3.57 -17.59
C MET A 1 25.17 -4.40 -17.83
N LEU A 2 24.42 -4.75 -16.79
CA LEU A 2 23.12 -5.40 -16.95
C LEU A 2 22.16 -4.35 -17.54
N ASN A 3 21.54 -4.69 -18.66
CA ASN A 3 20.67 -3.79 -19.42
C ASN A 3 19.51 -3.31 -18.53
N SER A 4 19.40 -2.01 -18.27
CA SER A 4 18.35 -1.41 -17.43
C SER A 4 16.93 -1.81 -17.88
N THR A 5 16.75 -2.00 -19.18
CA THR A 5 15.49 -2.46 -19.81
C THR A 5 15.11 -3.87 -19.36
N THR A 6 16.06 -4.79 -19.25
CA THR A 6 15.82 -6.17 -18.81
C THR A 6 15.40 -6.21 -17.34
N ASN A 7 16.03 -5.39 -16.49
CA ASN A 7 15.68 -5.30 -15.07
C ASN A 7 14.27 -4.73 -14.87
N THR A 8 13.90 -3.70 -15.62
CA THR A 8 12.54 -3.09 -15.56
C THR A 8 11.47 -4.09 -15.98
N TYR A 9 11.72 -4.87 -17.06
CA TYR A 9 10.78 -5.89 -17.51
C TYR A 9 10.63 -7.03 -16.48
N THR A 10 11.71 -7.48 -15.89
CA THR A 10 11.70 -8.52 -14.85
C THR A 10 10.93 -8.04 -13.62
N LEU A 11 11.19 -6.83 -13.13
CA LEU A 11 10.48 -6.24 -11.99
C LEU A 11 8.98 -6.11 -12.26
N LYS A 12 8.60 -5.60 -13.43
CA LYS A 12 7.19 -5.52 -13.84
C LYS A 12 6.52 -6.89 -13.81
N ARG A 13 7.18 -7.92 -14.33
CA ARG A 13 6.65 -9.30 -14.33
C ARG A 13 6.48 -9.83 -12.91
N GLU A 14 7.40 -9.58 -12.01
CA GLU A 14 7.32 -10.00 -10.61
C GLU A 14 6.16 -9.32 -9.88
N ILE A 15 6.00 -8.00 -10.05
CA ILE A 15 4.90 -7.23 -9.49
C ILE A 15 3.55 -7.77 -9.97
N LEU A 16 3.42 -8.01 -11.28
CA LEU A 16 2.18 -8.55 -11.84
C LEU A 16 1.91 -9.99 -11.38
N THR A 17 2.96 -10.80 -11.18
CA THR A 17 2.84 -12.15 -10.64
C THR A 17 2.37 -12.13 -9.19
N PHE A 18 2.93 -11.25 -8.37
CA PHE A 18 2.47 -11.01 -7.00
C PHE A 18 1.00 -10.57 -6.97
N SER A 19 0.64 -9.54 -7.75
CA SER A 19 -0.74 -9.07 -7.89
C SER A 19 -1.71 -10.20 -8.22
N LYS A 20 -1.35 -11.09 -9.17
CA LYS A 20 -2.16 -12.24 -9.54
C LYS A 20 -2.35 -13.23 -8.38
N LYS A 21 -1.32 -13.45 -7.56
CA LYS A 21 -1.41 -14.34 -6.39
C LYS A 21 -2.43 -13.82 -5.37
N ILE A 22 -2.33 -12.54 -4.98
CA ILE A 22 -3.21 -11.95 -3.97
C ILE A 22 -4.63 -11.68 -4.48
N SER A 23 -4.84 -11.62 -5.79
CA SER A 23 -6.13 -11.36 -6.42
C SER A 23 -6.78 -12.58 -7.08
N LYS A 24 -6.25 -13.79 -6.86
CA LYS A 24 -6.67 -15.02 -7.57
C LYS A 24 -8.17 -15.28 -7.49
N HIS A 25 -8.81 -15.01 -6.36
CA HIS A 25 -10.24 -15.27 -6.11
C HIS A 25 -11.15 -14.08 -6.37
N LEU A 26 -10.59 -12.96 -6.84
CA LEU A 26 -11.34 -11.74 -7.09
C LEU A 26 -11.99 -11.76 -8.48
N SER A 27 -12.99 -10.90 -8.67
CA SER A 27 -13.60 -10.62 -9.98
C SER A 27 -12.56 -10.06 -10.97
N LYS A 28 -12.83 -10.17 -12.27
CA LYS A 28 -11.93 -9.60 -13.31
C LYS A 28 -11.63 -8.09 -13.08
N PRO A 29 -12.64 -7.24 -12.78
CA PRO A 29 -12.37 -5.82 -12.47
C PRO A 29 -11.48 -5.64 -11.25
N ASP A 30 -11.72 -6.39 -10.18
CA ASP A 30 -10.92 -6.26 -8.94
C ASP A 30 -9.49 -6.77 -9.13
N ARG A 31 -9.29 -7.82 -9.94
CA ARG A 31 -7.93 -8.26 -10.33
C ARG A 31 -7.19 -7.21 -11.13
N LYS A 32 -7.89 -6.54 -12.06
CA LYS A 32 -7.28 -5.47 -12.84
C LYS A 32 -6.88 -4.31 -11.94
N ILE A 33 -7.76 -3.85 -11.05
CA ILE A 33 -7.45 -2.74 -10.14
C ILE A 33 -6.29 -3.09 -9.19
N THR A 34 -6.25 -4.32 -8.66
CA THR A 34 -5.13 -4.77 -7.82
C THR A 34 -3.81 -4.71 -8.58
N ALA A 35 -3.77 -5.16 -9.84
CA ALA A 35 -2.58 -5.10 -10.68
C ALA A 35 -2.19 -3.65 -11.01
N ASP A 36 -3.16 -2.82 -11.41
CA ASP A 36 -2.95 -1.42 -11.76
C ASP A 36 -2.40 -0.62 -10.58
N MET A 37 -2.98 -0.80 -9.38
CA MET A 37 -2.54 -0.11 -8.17
C MET A 37 -1.16 -0.60 -7.72
N THR A 38 -0.94 -1.91 -7.64
CA THR A 38 0.35 -2.47 -7.21
C THR A 38 1.48 -2.03 -8.14
N TYR A 39 1.28 -2.15 -9.45
CA TYR A 39 2.28 -1.73 -10.42
C TYR A 39 2.46 -0.21 -10.45
N GLY A 40 1.35 0.54 -10.51
CA GLY A 40 1.39 1.99 -10.66
C GLY A 40 2.00 2.70 -9.45
N MET A 41 1.69 2.29 -8.22
CA MET A 41 2.32 2.85 -7.01
C MET A 41 3.83 2.59 -6.98
N LEU A 42 4.27 1.37 -7.29
CA LEU A 42 5.69 1.03 -7.30
C LEU A 42 6.44 1.73 -8.44
N ALA A 43 5.85 1.82 -9.62
CA ALA A 43 6.48 2.45 -10.78
C ALA A 43 6.54 3.98 -10.65
N SER A 44 5.51 4.62 -10.07
CA SER A 44 5.46 6.07 -9.87
C SER A 44 6.13 6.52 -8.57
N GLN A 45 6.41 5.59 -7.64
CA GLN A 45 6.83 5.90 -6.26
C GLN A 45 5.87 6.89 -5.57
N SER A 46 4.58 6.79 -5.87
CA SER A 46 3.56 7.74 -5.43
C SER A 46 2.22 7.04 -5.20
N CYS A 47 1.46 7.52 -4.19
CA CYS A 47 0.08 7.12 -3.96
C CYS A 47 -0.94 8.03 -4.68
N LEU A 48 -0.49 9.07 -5.40
CA LEU A 48 -1.38 9.95 -6.16
C LEU A 48 -1.90 9.24 -7.40
N LEU A 49 -3.22 9.13 -7.53
CA LEU A 49 -3.85 8.41 -8.65
C LEU A 49 -3.43 8.94 -10.03
N THR A 50 -3.19 10.24 -10.14
CA THR A 50 -2.71 10.86 -11.39
C THR A 50 -1.33 10.34 -11.80
N ASN A 51 -0.42 10.16 -10.83
CA ASN A 51 0.92 9.64 -11.08
C ASN A 51 0.88 8.13 -11.36
N ILE A 52 0.03 7.40 -10.65
CA ILE A 52 -0.22 5.98 -10.89
C ILE A 52 -0.69 5.76 -12.32
N VAL A 53 -1.71 6.50 -12.77
CA VAL A 53 -2.29 6.36 -14.10
C VAL A 53 -1.28 6.67 -15.20
N ASP A 54 -0.37 7.61 -15.00
CA ASP A 54 0.70 7.92 -15.97
C ASP A 54 1.61 6.71 -16.24
N GLN A 55 1.78 5.81 -15.26
CA GLN A 55 2.60 4.61 -15.41
C GLN A 55 1.85 3.43 -16.05
N LEU A 56 0.51 3.49 -16.09
CA LEU A 56 -0.29 2.39 -16.65
C LEU A 56 -0.27 2.35 -18.18
N HIS A 57 0.01 3.49 -18.84
CA HIS A 57 0.04 3.64 -20.30
C HIS A 57 -1.22 3.08 -20.98
N GLU A 58 -2.40 3.34 -20.40
CA GLU A 58 -3.69 2.92 -20.97
C GLU A 58 -4.07 3.82 -22.16
N ASN A 59 -4.74 3.22 -23.18
CA ASN A 59 -5.25 3.98 -24.33
C ASN A 59 -6.44 4.88 -24.00
N SER A 60 -6.98 4.81 -22.78
CA SER A 60 -8.08 5.66 -22.31
C SER A 60 -7.58 7.05 -21.90
N LYS A 61 -8.49 8.05 -21.94
CA LYS A 61 -8.16 9.37 -21.41
C LYS A 61 -7.78 9.26 -19.91
N LYS A 62 -6.74 9.96 -19.50
CA LYS A 62 -6.21 9.96 -18.11
C LYS A 62 -7.32 10.15 -17.07
N VAL A 63 -8.22 11.09 -17.31
CA VAL A 63 -9.36 11.38 -16.41
C VAL A 63 -10.24 10.16 -16.18
N ASN A 64 -10.53 9.36 -17.23
CA ASN A 64 -11.37 8.17 -17.11
C ASN A 64 -10.68 7.07 -16.29
N SER A 65 -9.36 6.93 -16.44
CA SER A 65 -8.58 5.98 -15.65
C SER A 65 -8.52 6.39 -14.18
N VAL A 66 -8.32 7.67 -13.88
CA VAL A 66 -8.38 8.20 -12.51
C VAL A 66 -9.75 7.96 -11.88
N GLU A 67 -10.84 8.27 -12.61
CA GLU A 67 -12.21 8.02 -12.13
C GLU A 67 -12.49 6.54 -11.87
N ARG A 68 -12.01 5.66 -12.74
CA ARG A 68 -12.12 4.21 -12.57
C ARG A 68 -11.43 3.76 -11.27
N LEU A 69 -10.19 4.21 -11.03
CA LEU A 69 -9.46 3.90 -9.81
C LEU A 69 -10.17 4.45 -8.57
N THR A 70 -10.60 5.71 -8.61
CA THR A 70 -11.35 6.36 -7.51
C THR A 70 -12.62 5.59 -7.15
N ARG A 71 -13.43 5.20 -8.15
CA ARG A 71 -14.65 4.42 -7.91
C ARG A 71 -14.37 3.07 -7.26
N HIS A 72 -13.26 2.42 -7.61
CA HIS A 72 -12.87 1.16 -6.96
C HIS A 72 -12.38 1.39 -5.53
N LEU A 73 -11.57 2.41 -5.28
CA LEU A 73 -11.09 2.73 -3.93
C LEU A 73 -12.26 3.05 -2.98
N ASN A 74 -13.29 3.74 -3.47
CA ASN A 74 -14.49 4.04 -2.67
C ASN A 74 -15.27 2.77 -2.26
N LYS A 75 -15.09 1.64 -2.96
CA LYS A 75 -15.68 0.35 -2.55
C LYS A 75 -14.88 -0.35 -1.45
N GLY A 76 -13.69 0.15 -1.15
CA GLY A 76 -12.76 -0.47 -0.23
C GLY A 76 -12.02 -1.68 -0.82
N ILE A 77 -11.12 -2.23 -0.03
CA ILE A 77 -10.35 -3.44 -0.41
C ILE A 77 -11.24 -4.67 -0.22
N PRO A 78 -11.39 -5.51 -1.27
CA PRO A 78 -12.16 -6.75 -1.13
C PRO A 78 -11.60 -7.65 -0.01
N LYS A 79 -12.46 -8.15 0.87
CA LYS A 79 -12.07 -9.04 1.98
C LYS A 79 -11.26 -10.25 1.51
N ASP A 80 -11.56 -10.78 0.33
CA ASP A 80 -10.82 -11.90 -0.25
C ASP A 80 -9.39 -11.53 -0.67
N ALA A 81 -9.13 -10.26 -1.05
CA ALA A 81 -7.77 -9.78 -1.31
C ALA A 81 -6.95 -9.76 -0.03
N GLN A 82 -7.53 -9.22 1.05
CA GLN A 82 -6.90 -9.20 2.37
C GLN A 82 -6.60 -10.62 2.87
N LYS A 83 -7.58 -11.52 2.76
CA LYS A 83 -7.40 -12.94 3.14
C LYS A 83 -6.30 -13.61 2.32
N SER A 84 -6.25 -13.37 1.02
CA SER A 84 -5.23 -13.93 0.12
C SER A 84 -3.84 -13.40 0.46
N TYR A 85 -3.74 -12.10 0.78
CA TYR A 85 -2.50 -11.48 1.24
C TYR A 85 -2.01 -12.11 2.56
N LEU A 86 -2.86 -12.20 3.57
CA LEU A 86 -2.51 -12.82 4.85
C LEU A 86 -2.11 -14.30 4.68
N THR A 87 -2.79 -15.04 3.79
CA THR A 87 -2.41 -16.42 3.46
C THR A 87 -1.01 -16.45 2.82
N PHE A 88 -0.70 -15.52 1.94
CA PHE A 88 0.62 -15.41 1.34
C PHE A 88 1.69 -15.04 2.38
N VAL A 89 1.43 -14.06 3.24
CA VAL A 89 2.34 -13.67 4.35
C VAL A 89 2.63 -14.88 5.24
N ARG A 90 1.62 -15.69 5.56
CA ARG A 90 1.76 -16.90 6.40
C ARG A 90 2.78 -17.90 5.86
N THR A 91 2.99 -17.94 4.54
CA THR A 91 4.01 -18.82 3.93
C THR A 91 5.45 -18.36 4.19
N MET A 92 5.64 -17.11 4.60
CA MET A 92 6.96 -16.50 4.82
C MET A 92 7.32 -16.39 6.31
N VAL A 93 6.40 -16.74 7.17
CA VAL A 93 6.52 -16.57 8.62
C VAL A 93 6.82 -17.92 9.28
N SER A 94 7.60 -17.90 10.35
CA SER A 94 7.90 -19.11 11.14
C SER A 94 6.65 -19.62 11.86
N SER A 95 6.73 -20.87 12.39
CA SER A 95 5.65 -21.47 13.19
C SER A 95 5.38 -20.70 14.49
N ASN A 96 6.34 -19.92 14.96
CA ASN A 96 6.24 -19.12 16.19
C ASN A 96 6.57 -17.66 15.83
N PRO A 97 5.60 -16.90 15.27
CA PRO A 97 5.85 -15.57 14.74
C PRO A 97 6.04 -14.54 15.86
N ILE A 98 6.95 -13.61 15.63
CA ILE A 98 7.07 -12.39 16.43
C ILE A 98 6.29 -11.31 15.70
N ILE A 99 5.35 -10.67 16.39
CA ILE A 99 4.56 -9.55 15.88
C ILE A 99 5.01 -8.29 16.61
N HIS A 100 5.40 -7.29 15.85
CA HIS A 100 5.67 -5.94 16.33
C HIS A 100 4.43 -5.09 16.08
N ILE A 101 3.97 -4.40 17.12
CA ILE A 101 2.86 -3.46 17.03
C ILE A 101 3.43 -2.10 17.42
N ASP A 102 3.20 -1.10 16.59
CA ASP A 102 3.66 0.26 16.79
C ASP A 102 2.54 1.26 16.48
N ASP A 103 2.47 2.31 17.28
CA ASP A 103 1.53 3.39 17.10
C ASP A 103 2.26 4.63 16.56
N SER A 104 1.70 5.23 15.52
CA SER A 104 2.25 6.44 14.92
C SER A 104 1.17 7.46 14.60
N ASP A 105 1.56 8.74 14.59
CA ASP A 105 0.69 9.85 14.25
C ASP A 105 0.96 10.31 12.81
N VAL A 106 -0.09 10.32 11.98
CA VAL A 106 -0.02 10.81 10.60
C VAL A 106 -0.63 12.20 10.53
N ILE A 107 0.23 13.22 10.47
CA ILE A 107 -0.19 14.62 10.45
C ILE A 107 -0.77 15.01 9.11
N LYS A 108 -1.97 15.63 9.13
CA LYS A 108 -2.72 16.10 7.96
C LYS A 108 -3.30 17.51 8.19
N PRO A 109 -2.48 18.54 8.36
CA PRO A 109 -2.93 19.88 8.73
C PRO A 109 -3.91 20.48 7.71
N GLU A 110 -3.72 20.17 6.43
CA GLU A 110 -4.58 20.62 5.33
C GLU A 110 -5.79 19.70 5.06
N GLY A 111 -5.97 18.65 5.86
CA GLY A 111 -7.03 17.67 5.70
C GLY A 111 -8.41 18.17 6.12
N ARG A 112 -9.02 19.09 5.38
CA ARG A 112 -10.30 19.74 5.75
C ARG A 112 -11.52 18.83 5.58
N ARG A 113 -11.46 17.81 4.73
CA ARG A 113 -12.59 16.96 4.33
C ARG A 113 -12.37 15.48 4.59
N PHE A 114 -11.33 15.13 5.33
CA PHE A 114 -11.08 13.73 5.67
C PHE A 114 -11.99 13.30 6.82
N GLU A 115 -12.62 12.14 6.66
CA GLU A 115 -13.46 11.54 7.70
C GLU A 115 -12.62 11.13 8.91
N ALA A 116 -13.21 11.20 10.10
CA ALA A 116 -12.60 10.79 11.37
C ALA A 116 -11.25 11.45 11.69
N LEU A 117 -10.98 12.64 11.14
CA LEU A 117 -9.75 13.38 11.43
C LEU A 117 -9.79 13.90 12.87
N GLY A 118 -8.86 13.44 13.71
CA GLY A 118 -8.71 13.86 15.09
C GLY A 118 -7.61 14.89 15.29
N LEU A 119 -7.33 15.21 16.58
CA LEU A 119 -6.14 15.92 17.01
C LEU A 119 -5.11 14.90 17.48
N VAL A 120 -3.95 14.91 16.87
CA VAL A 120 -2.83 14.03 17.20
C VAL A 120 -1.59 14.86 17.51
N ARG A 121 -0.64 14.29 18.24
CA ARG A 121 0.58 14.99 18.62
C ARG A 121 1.49 15.13 17.39
N ASP A 122 1.89 16.35 17.08
CA ASP A 122 2.96 16.59 16.11
C ASP A 122 4.32 16.49 16.80
N GLY A 123 4.95 15.31 16.68
CA GLY A 123 6.26 15.05 17.25
C GLY A 123 7.37 15.94 16.67
N SER A 124 7.21 16.37 15.40
CA SER A 124 8.21 17.24 14.73
C SER A 124 8.19 18.68 15.24
N LYS A 125 7.03 19.16 15.71
CA LYS A 125 6.84 20.51 16.25
C LYS A 125 6.80 20.55 17.78
N SER A 126 6.69 19.41 18.44
CA SER A 126 6.66 19.31 19.90
C SER A 126 8.08 19.40 20.49
N THR A 127 8.19 20.04 21.64
CA THR A 127 9.43 20.13 22.43
C THR A 127 9.19 19.51 23.81
N ASN A 128 10.25 19.39 24.64
CA ASN A 128 10.12 18.89 25.99
C ASN A 128 9.26 19.79 26.90
N THR A 129 9.11 21.08 26.54
CA THR A 129 8.34 22.07 27.29
C THR A 129 7.00 22.41 26.66
N LYS A 130 6.78 22.09 25.37
CA LYS A 130 5.57 22.45 24.67
C LYS A 130 5.13 21.29 23.75
N THR A 131 3.96 20.74 24.02
CA THR A 131 3.30 19.77 23.12
C THR A 131 2.46 20.52 22.08
N VAL A 132 2.64 20.17 20.81
CA VAL A 132 1.85 20.69 19.69
C VAL A 132 0.93 19.60 19.18
N TYR A 133 -0.35 19.95 18.99
CA TYR A 133 -1.36 19.07 18.39
C TYR A 133 -1.78 19.62 17.03
N GLU A 134 -1.93 18.73 16.06
CA GLU A 134 -2.37 19.04 14.71
C GLU A 134 -3.45 18.04 14.27
N LYS A 135 -4.18 18.39 13.22
CA LYS A 135 -5.12 17.45 12.60
C LYS A 135 -4.37 16.26 12.03
N GLY A 136 -4.89 15.06 12.28
CA GLY A 136 -4.25 13.84 11.81
C GLY A 136 -5.01 12.58 12.19
N TYR A 137 -4.34 11.45 11.97
CA TYR A 137 -4.80 10.13 12.36
C TYR A 137 -3.80 9.50 13.32
N HIS A 138 -4.33 8.86 14.33
CA HIS A 138 -3.56 7.89 15.09
C HIS A 138 -3.63 6.54 14.35
N VAL A 139 -2.49 5.98 13.98
CA VAL A 139 -2.38 4.76 13.18
C VAL A 139 -1.62 3.72 13.97
N THR A 140 -2.24 2.57 14.16
CA THR A 140 -1.58 1.39 14.73
C THR A 140 -1.17 0.47 13.60
N GLU A 141 0.11 0.19 13.47
CA GLU A 141 0.65 -0.76 12.50
C GLU A 141 1.08 -2.06 13.19
N ALA A 142 0.82 -3.17 12.55
CA ALA A 142 1.32 -4.47 12.97
C ALA A 142 2.21 -5.06 11.88
N CYS A 143 3.43 -5.45 12.24
CA CYS A 143 4.36 -6.12 11.36
C CYS A 143 4.74 -7.47 11.92
N VAL A 144 4.88 -8.48 11.06
CA VAL A 144 5.35 -9.82 11.44
C VAL A 144 6.79 -10.01 10.98
N LEU A 145 7.62 -10.61 11.85
CA LEU A 145 8.97 -10.99 11.50
C LEU A 145 8.94 -12.27 10.65
N THR A 146 9.65 -12.24 9.53
CA THR A 146 9.78 -13.40 8.64
C THR A 146 10.82 -14.40 9.19
N GLY A 147 10.82 -15.62 8.66
CA GLY A 147 11.84 -16.62 9.00
C GLY A 147 13.27 -16.17 8.64
N ASN A 148 14.26 -16.75 9.33
CA ASN A 148 15.67 -16.33 9.27
C ASN A 148 16.27 -16.29 7.84
N ASN A 149 15.77 -17.12 6.93
CA ASN A 149 16.28 -17.23 5.55
C ASN A 149 15.54 -16.34 4.55
N HIS A 150 14.58 -15.52 5.00
CA HIS A 150 13.84 -14.65 4.09
C HIS A 150 14.58 -13.30 3.91
N PRO A 151 14.72 -12.78 2.67
CA PRO A 151 15.43 -11.52 2.42
C PRO A 151 14.72 -10.30 3.04
N VAL A 152 13.39 -10.32 3.08
CA VAL A 152 12.59 -9.29 3.77
C VAL A 152 12.42 -9.72 5.22
N LYS A 153 12.75 -8.87 6.18
CA LYS A 153 12.71 -9.21 7.61
C LYS A 153 11.38 -8.90 8.27
N HIS A 154 10.68 -7.86 7.82
CA HIS A 154 9.39 -7.44 8.37
C HIS A 154 8.37 -7.31 7.26
N ILE A 155 7.16 -7.80 7.50
CA ILE A 155 6.02 -7.69 6.57
C ILE A 155 4.85 -7.09 7.33
N CYS A 156 4.28 -5.99 6.83
CA CYS A 156 3.12 -5.36 7.44
C CYS A 156 1.89 -6.27 7.35
N LEU A 157 1.14 -6.35 8.44
CA LEU A 157 -0.18 -6.96 8.51
C LEU A 157 -1.20 -5.85 8.26
N MET A 158 -2.09 -6.05 7.30
CA MET A 158 -3.16 -5.09 6.97
C MET A 158 -4.24 -5.06 8.06
#